data_8ee2dbb60e806bcc526ca7620e96fd26
#
_entry.id   8ee2dbb60e806bcc526ca7620e96fd26
#
_cell.length_a   1.000
_cell.length_b   1.000
_cell.length_c   1.000
_cell.angle_alpha   90.00
_cell.angle_beta   90.00
_cell.angle_gamma   90.00
#
_symmetry.space_group_name_H-M   'P 1'
#
loop_
_entity.id
_entity.type
_entity.pdbx_description
1 polymer ?
#
loop_
_entity_poly.entity_id
_entity_poly.type
_entity_poly.pdbx_seq_one_letter_code
_entity_poly.pdbx_strand_id
1 'polypeptide(L)'
;MSYRVKTIPYFDRQAKRLARKFQSFKKELSELFDSLETAPTQGTALGNDCYKIRVAIKSKGKGKSGGTRAITHVIAVREHVYLLTVFDKSEKDNISDKELQELLKMIE
;
A
#
# COMPACT_ATOMS: atom_id res chain seq x y z
N MET A 1 3.35 -6.69 19.97
CA MET A 1 2.19 -7.37 19.36
C MET A 1 2.14 -7.04 17.90
N SER A 2 1.71 -8.01 17.12
CA SER A 2 1.70 -7.83 15.66
C SER A 2 0.32 -7.46 15.15
N TYR A 3 0.28 -6.51 14.21
CA TYR A 3 -0.95 -6.23 13.48
C TYR A 3 -1.17 -7.29 12.40
N ARG A 4 -2.42 -7.55 12.08
CA ARG A 4 -2.77 -8.41 10.95
C ARG A 4 -2.84 -7.57 9.70
N VAL A 5 -2.08 -7.97 8.69
CA VAL A 5 -2.06 -7.27 7.40
C VAL A 5 -3.07 -7.92 6.48
N LYS A 6 -4.02 -7.13 6.02
CA LYS A 6 -5.11 -7.60 5.15
C LYS A 6 -5.16 -6.77 3.87
N THR A 7 -5.78 -7.32 2.86
CA THR A 7 -5.98 -6.62 1.59
C THR A 7 -7.45 -6.59 1.23
N ILE A 8 -7.79 -5.72 0.28
CA ILE A 8 -9.11 -5.75 -0.35
C ILE A 8 -8.93 -6.19 -1.81
N PRO A 9 -9.97 -6.72 -2.46
CA PRO A 9 -9.82 -7.21 -3.85
C PRO A 9 -9.25 -6.19 -4.81
N TYR A 10 -9.58 -4.93 -4.65
CA TYR A 10 -9.03 -3.87 -5.50
C TYR A 10 -7.50 -3.80 -5.39
N PHE A 11 -6.98 -3.87 -4.17
CA PHE A 11 -5.52 -3.91 -3.96
C PHE A 11 -4.91 -5.12 -4.66
N ASP A 12 -5.54 -6.29 -4.49
CA ASP A 12 -5.00 -7.53 -5.05
C ASP A 12 -4.86 -7.45 -6.57
N ARG A 13 -5.83 -6.84 -7.24
CA ARG A 13 -5.78 -6.65 -8.69
C ARG A 13 -4.65 -5.71 -9.10
N GLN A 14 -4.49 -4.60 -8.38
CA GLN A 14 -3.44 -3.63 -8.69
C GLN A 14 -2.05 -4.24 -8.43
N ALA A 15 -1.91 -4.96 -7.33
CA ALA A 15 -0.64 -5.61 -6.99
C ALA A 15 -0.25 -6.65 -8.03
N LYS A 16 -1.22 -7.43 -8.50
CA LYS A 16 -0.98 -8.44 -9.53
C LYS A 16 -0.52 -7.80 -10.85
N ARG A 17 -1.14 -6.70 -11.22
CA ARG A 17 -0.75 -5.95 -12.42
C ARG A 17 0.69 -5.45 -12.31
N LEU A 18 1.05 -4.89 -11.17
CA LEU A 18 2.40 -4.37 -10.97
C LEU A 18 3.44 -5.48 -10.87
N ALA A 19 3.07 -6.64 -10.31
CA ALA A 19 3.97 -7.79 -10.24
C ALA A 19 4.30 -8.33 -11.63
N ARG A 20 3.39 -8.20 -12.58
CA ARG A 20 3.66 -8.57 -13.98
C ARG A 20 4.57 -7.56 -14.67
N LYS A 21 4.46 -6.29 -14.28
CA LYS A 21 5.23 -5.21 -14.90
C LYS A 21 6.64 -5.13 -14.34
N PHE A 22 6.80 -5.37 -13.04
CA PHE A 22 8.09 -5.23 -12.35
C PHE A 22 8.50 -6.53 -11.68
N GLN A 23 9.63 -7.06 -12.10
CA GLN A 23 10.13 -8.36 -11.67
C GLN A 23 10.37 -8.46 -10.16
N SER A 24 10.84 -7.40 -9.52
CA SER A 24 11.16 -7.43 -8.09
C SER A 24 9.98 -7.09 -7.18
N PHE A 25 8.82 -6.74 -7.75
CA PHE A 25 7.71 -6.20 -6.96
C PHE A 25 7.17 -7.15 -5.90
N LYS A 26 7.05 -8.44 -6.22
CA LYS A 26 6.55 -9.42 -5.25
C LYS A 26 7.39 -9.47 -3.98
N LYS A 27 8.71 -9.41 -4.15
CA LYS A 27 9.61 -9.42 -3.00
C LYS A 27 9.45 -8.17 -2.17
N GLU A 28 9.39 -7.02 -2.81
CA GLU A 28 9.24 -5.74 -2.13
C GLU A 28 7.91 -5.65 -1.40
N LEU A 29 6.86 -6.18 -2.00
CA LEU A 29 5.54 -6.23 -1.37
C LEU A 29 5.55 -7.15 -0.15
N SER A 30 6.21 -8.29 -0.24
CA SER A 30 6.36 -9.21 0.88
C SER A 30 7.08 -8.55 2.05
N GLU A 31 8.13 -7.80 1.77
CA GLU A 31 8.86 -7.05 2.78
C GLU A 31 7.99 -5.98 3.43
N LEU A 32 7.15 -5.33 2.63
CA LEU A 32 6.20 -4.34 3.16
C LEU A 32 5.20 -5.00 4.11
N PHE A 33 4.64 -6.14 3.74
CA PHE A 33 3.71 -6.87 4.59
C PHE A 33 4.35 -7.18 5.94
N ASP A 34 5.58 -7.68 5.92
CA ASP A 34 6.29 -8.00 7.16
C ASP A 34 6.49 -6.76 8.03
N SER A 35 6.87 -5.64 7.42
CA SER A 35 7.12 -4.41 8.16
C SER A 35 5.83 -3.83 8.75
N LEU A 36 4.71 -3.99 8.07
CA LEU A 36 3.42 -3.48 8.55
C LEU A 36 2.93 -4.20 9.80
N GLU A 37 3.35 -5.43 10.01
CA GLU A 37 2.98 -6.17 11.22
C GLU A 37 3.48 -5.49 12.48
N THR A 38 4.64 -4.87 12.43
CA THR A 38 5.26 -4.20 13.58
C THR A 38 5.20 -2.68 13.49
N ALA A 39 5.07 -2.12 12.30
CA ALA A 39 5.03 -0.67 12.08
C ALA A 39 3.83 -0.30 11.19
N PRO A 40 2.59 -0.46 11.69
CA PRO A 40 1.39 -0.27 10.86
C PRO A 40 1.14 1.18 10.44
N THR A 41 1.69 2.15 11.15
CA THR A 41 1.45 3.57 10.88
C THR A 41 2.61 4.24 10.13
N GLN A 42 3.44 3.45 9.47
CA GLN A 42 4.55 4.01 8.70
C GLN A 42 4.04 4.78 7.49
N GLY A 43 4.85 5.72 7.01
CA GLY A 43 4.54 6.52 5.84
C GLY A 43 3.97 7.88 6.20
N THR A 44 3.30 8.52 5.24
CA THR A 44 2.73 9.85 5.41
C THR A 44 1.24 9.74 5.71
N ALA A 45 0.80 10.34 6.80
CA ALA A 45 -0.61 10.33 7.20
C ALA A 45 -1.46 11.13 6.20
N LEU A 46 -2.58 10.54 5.80
CA LEU A 46 -3.53 11.15 4.86
C LEU A 46 -4.84 11.57 5.52
N GLY A 47 -4.98 11.33 6.82
CA GLY A 47 -6.24 11.47 7.52
C GLY A 47 -7.03 10.17 7.47
N ASN A 48 -8.10 10.07 8.27
CA ASN A 48 -8.96 8.87 8.35
C ASN A 48 -8.19 7.58 8.67
N ASP A 49 -7.10 7.71 9.44
CA ASP A 49 -6.22 6.59 9.78
C ASP A 49 -5.63 5.89 8.55
N CYS A 50 -5.42 6.66 7.48
CA CYS A 50 -4.83 6.18 6.24
C CYS A 50 -3.42 6.73 6.08
N TYR A 51 -2.57 5.95 5.42
CA TYR A 51 -1.17 6.29 5.22
C TYR A 51 -0.73 6.00 3.80
N LYS A 52 0.18 6.82 3.30
CA LYS A 52 0.81 6.63 1.99
C LYS A 52 2.25 6.20 2.22
N ILE A 53 2.60 5.04 1.70
CA ILE A 53 3.93 4.45 1.89
C ILE A 53 4.64 4.39 0.54
N ARG A 54 5.87 4.87 0.52
CA ARG A 54 6.72 4.79 -0.68
C ARG A 54 7.39 3.42 -0.71
N VAL A 55 7.21 2.71 -1.81
CA VAL A 55 7.81 1.38 -1.99
C VAL A 55 8.72 1.43 -3.21
N ALA A 56 10.03 1.34 -2.97
CA ALA A 56 11.00 1.31 -4.06
C ALA A 56 10.87 0.02 -4.86
N ILE A 57 11.08 0.11 -6.17
CA ILE A 57 11.12 -1.06 -7.04
C ILE A 57 12.53 -1.20 -7.57
N LYS A 58 13.27 -2.17 -7.07
CA LYS A 58 14.66 -2.38 -7.44
C LYS A 58 14.85 -2.64 -8.93
N SER A 59 13.96 -3.42 -9.53
CA SER A 59 14.05 -3.74 -10.95
C SER A 59 13.79 -2.51 -11.84
N LYS A 60 13.22 -1.44 -11.29
CA LYS A 60 13.01 -0.19 -12.00
C LYS A 60 14.23 0.72 -11.96
N GLY A 61 15.14 0.51 -11.02
CA GLY A 61 16.38 1.26 -10.90
C GLY A 61 16.25 2.68 -10.39
N LYS A 62 15.10 3.06 -9.83
CA LYS A 62 14.82 4.43 -9.37
C LYS A 62 14.44 4.49 -7.90
N GLY A 63 15.14 4.38 -6.96
CA GLY A 63 14.83 4.47 -5.55
C GLY A 63 13.37 4.77 -5.17
N LYS A 64 13.12 5.13 -3.93
CA LYS A 64 11.76 5.31 -3.41
C LYS A 64 10.98 6.42 -4.12
N SER A 65 11.66 7.45 -4.59
CA SER A 65 10.99 8.58 -5.25
C SER A 65 10.37 8.20 -6.59
N GLY A 66 10.92 7.19 -7.26
CA GLY A 66 10.43 6.75 -8.56
C GLY A 66 9.68 5.42 -8.53
N GLY A 67 9.44 4.86 -7.35
CA GLY A 67 8.81 3.55 -7.21
C GLY A 67 7.29 3.59 -7.21
N THR A 68 6.71 2.80 -6.32
CA THR A 68 5.27 2.74 -6.16
C THR A 68 4.83 3.41 -4.86
N ARG A 69 3.54 3.64 -4.75
CA ARG A 69 2.90 4.14 -3.52
C ARG A 69 1.84 3.15 -3.10
N ALA A 70 1.89 2.72 -1.85
CA ALA A 70 0.86 1.87 -1.26
C ALA A 70 0.03 2.71 -0.30
N ILE A 71 -1.28 2.53 -0.32
CA ILE A 71 -2.20 3.23 0.58
C ILE A 71 -2.76 2.23 1.57
N THR A 72 -2.64 2.55 2.86
CA THR A 72 -3.10 1.68 3.94
C THR A 72 -4.15 2.36 4.79
N HIS A 73 -4.91 1.56 5.53
CA HIS A 73 -5.86 2.02 6.54
C HIS A 73 -5.67 1.18 7.80
N VAL A 74 -5.50 1.83 8.94
CA VAL A 74 -5.21 1.18 10.22
C VAL A 74 -6.46 1.18 11.09
N ILE A 75 -6.84 0.02 11.59
CA ILE A 75 -7.93 -0.12 12.56
C ILE A 75 -7.30 -0.59 13.88
N ALA A 76 -6.91 0.37 14.70
CA ALA A 76 -6.13 0.11 15.92
C ALA A 76 -6.85 -0.80 16.91
N VAL A 77 -8.16 -0.61 17.10
CA VAL A 77 -8.94 -1.42 18.06
C VAL A 77 -8.96 -2.90 17.69
N ARG A 78 -8.78 -3.24 16.41
CA ARG A 78 -8.75 -4.62 15.95
C ARG A 78 -7.34 -5.09 15.64
N GLU A 79 -6.38 -4.20 15.70
CA GLU A 79 -5.00 -4.44 15.32
C GLU A 79 -4.91 -4.98 13.88
N HIS A 80 -5.66 -4.34 12.97
CA HIS A 80 -5.65 -4.65 11.55
C HIS A 80 -5.08 -3.49 10.76
N VAL A 81 -4.32 -3.80 9.71
CA VAL A 81 -3.93 -2.81 8.71
C VAL A 81 -4.34 -3.36 7.34
N TYR A 82 -5.11 -2.56 6.60
CA TYR A 82 -5.58 -2.92 5.27
C TYR A 82 -4.75 -2.23 4.22
N LEU A 83 -4.34 -2.98 3.21
CA LEU A 83 -3.76 -2.40 2.01
C LEU A 83 -4.90 -2.15 1.03
N LEU A 84 -5.15 -0.88 0.72
CA LEU A 84 -6.29 -0.46 -0.09
C LEU A 84 -5.97 -0.44 -1.58
N THR A 85 -4.80 0.08 -1.93
CA THR A 85 -4.34 0.15 -3.31
C THR A 85 -2.82 0.32 -3.35
N VAL A 86 -2.27 0.06 -4.51
CA VAL A 86 -0.88 0.35 -4.81
C VAL A 86 -0.82 0.82 -6.26
N PHE A 87 -0.04 1.86 -6.53
CA PHE A 87 0.08 2.40 -7.88
C PHE A 87 1.50 2.81 -8.19
N ASP A 88 1.83 2.78 -9.47
CA ASP A 88 3.12 3.24 -9.99
C ASP A 88 3.08 4.77 -10.04
N LYS A 89 4.04 5.41 -9.41
CA LYS A 89 4.09 6.88 -9.38
C LYS A 89 4.17 7.48 -10.78
N SER A 90 4.76 6.80 -11.74
CA SER A 90 4.85 7.30 -13.10
C SER A 90 3.51 7.30 -13.84
N GLU A 91 2.57 6.46 -13.39
CA GLU A 91 1.23 6.37 -14.00
C GLU A 91 0.21 7.21 -13.25
N LYS A 92 0.39 7.36 -11.94
CA LYS A 92 -0.53 8.09 -11.08
C LYS A 92 0.28 8.73 -9.96
N ASP A 93 0.14 10.03 -9.81
CA ASP A 93 0.97 10.79 -8.89
C ASP A 93 0.51 10.73 -7.43
N ASN A 94 -0.80 10.69 -7.22
CA ASN A 94 -1.35 10.71 -5.87
C ASN A 94 -2.76 10.15 -5.88
N ILE A 95 -3.36 10.04 -4.69
CA ILE A 95 -4.74 9.60 -4.53
C ILE A 95 -5.57 10.78 -4.05
N SER A 96 -6.77 10.95 -4.62
CA SER A 96 -7.69 12.00 -4.17
C SER A 96 -8.49 11.54 -2.96
N ASP A 97 -9.04 12.51 -2.22
CA ASP A 97 -9.90 12.20 -1.07
C ASP A 97 -11.11 11.38 -1.49
N LYS A 98 -11.66 11.66 -2.66
CA LYS A 98 -12.81 10.91 -3.18
C LYS A 98 -12.44 9.45 -3.43
N GLU A 99 -11.29 9.21 -4.06
CA GLU A 99 -10.81 7.85 -4.30
C GLU A 99 -10.57 7.12 -2.98
N LEU A 100 -9.98 7.80 -2.00
CA LEU A 100 -9.71 7.22 -0.69
C LEU A 100 -11.02 6.80 -0.01
N GLN A 101 -12.05 7.66 -0.04
CA GLN A 101 -13.35 7.33 0.54
C GLN A 101 -14.00 6.13 -0.14
N GLU A 102 -13.87 6.03 -1.46
CA GLU A 102 -14.40 4.89 -2.20
C GLU A 102 -13.72 3.60 -1.79
N LEU A 103 -12.39 3.64 -1.60
CA LEU A 103 -11.63 2.46 -1.17
C LEU A 103 -12.00 2.04 0.24
N LEU A 104 -12.22 3.00 1.14
CA LEU A 104 -12.60 2.70 2.51
C LEU A 104 -13.94 1.96 2.58
N LYS A 105 -14.84 2.24 1.66
CA LYS A 105 -16.13 1.53 1.59
C LYS A 105 -15.99 0.08 1.21
N MET A 106 -14.85 -0.33 0.66
CA MET A 106 -14.61 -1.71 0.25
C MET A 106 -14.12 -2.61 1.39
N ILE A 107 -13.87 -2.04 2.55
CA ILE A 107 -13.47 -2.81 3.74
C ILE A 107 -14.71 -3.42 4.36
N GLU A 108 -14.65 -4.72 4.59
CA GLU A 108 -15.77 -5.44 5.21
C GLU A 108 -15.62 -5.58 6.71
#